data_816b658a9cfba7838ee92737c76ffda4
#
_entry.id   816b658a9cfba7838ee92737c76ffda4
#
_cell.length_a   1.000
_cell.length_b   1.000
_cell.length_c   1.000
_cell.angle_alpha   90.00
_cell.angle_beta   90.00
_cell.angle_gamma   90.00
#
_symmetry.space_group_name_H-M   'P 1'
#
loop_
_entity.id
_entity.type
_entity.pdbx_description
1 polymer ?
#
loop_
_entity_poly.entity_id
_entity_poly.type
_entity_poly.pdbx_seq_one_letter_code
_entity_poly.pdbx_strand_id
1 'polypeptide(L)'
;DGTIMAGDLLQPILSLNIQTENVLPIIAQTFKFTISGTTNPADLTKASVYYTGKKAEFGSSNKIGEVILNGSSDFEITGCTQELGEGNNYFWLAYDIDPRAVAGNKIDAGCTAVVLSGKEEIIADTNPEGDRTIKNEYVSTVGTFEKTIYGSWTYTHTPKKYGSGYEAVQGNQIVTFIPYSEGKIIELEYQDFAVSASSGYYGVDATYIIYSGKGTTGEVL
;
A
#
# COMPACT_ATOMS: atom_id res chain seq x y z
N ASP A 1 -11.69 -6.81 0.02
CA ASP A 1 -10.65 -7.75 -0.44
C ASP A 1 -9.72 -7.09 -1.46
N GLY A 2 -8.47 -7.49 -1.48
CA GLY A 2 -7.49 -6.94 -2.41
C GLY A 2 -6.11 -7.54 -2.24
N THR A 3 -5.15 -6.99 -2.99
CA THR A 3 -3.75 -7.37 -2.88
C THR A 3 -2.90 -6.15 -2.56
N ILE A 4 -1.83 -6.37 -1.80
CA ILE A 4 -0.77 -5.40 -1.51
C ILE A 4 0.58 -6.05 -1.75
N MET A 5 1.62 -5.25 -1.98
CA MET A 5 2.95 -5.77 -2.19
C MET A 5 3.78 -5.66 -0.91
N ALA A 6 4.69 -6.61 -0.70
CA ALA A 6 5.71 -6.44 0.33
C ALA A 6 6.47 -5.12 0.10
N GLY A 7 6.71 -4.35 1.17
CA GLY A 7 7.35 -3.04 1.11
C GLY A 7 6.46 -1.89 0.62
N ASP A 8 5.18 -2.12 0.35
CA ASP A 8 4.26 -1.02 0.06
C ASP A 8 4.04 -0.14 1.29
N LEU A 9 3.96 1.16 1.07
CA LEU A 9 3.71 2.15 2.10
C LEU A 9 2.29 2.70 2.00
N LEU A 10 1.76 3.19 3.11
CA LEU A 10 0.48 3.89 3.18
C LEU A 10 -0.70 3.09 2.60
N GLN A 11 -0.76 1.79 2.89
CA GLN A 11 -1.83 0.94 2.40
C GLN A 11 -3.08 1.07 3.28
N PRO A 12 -4.18 1.67 2.78
CA PRO A 12 -5.40 1.81 3.56
C PRO A 12 -6.06 0.44 3.75
N ILE A 13 -6.28 0.07 5.03
CA ILE A 13 -6.82 -1.24 5.41
C ILE A 13 -8.23 -1.10 5.98
N LEU A 14 -8.46 -0.10 6.83
CA LEU A 14 -9.73 0.09 7.52
C LEU A 14 -10.20 1.53 7.35
N SER A 15 -11.50 1.71 7.10
CA SER A 15 -12.16 3.01 7.19
C SER A 15 -13.13 3.04 8.36
N LEU A 16 -13.16 4.15 9.06
CA LEU A 16 -14.08 4.41 10.17
C LEU A 16 -14.91 5.66 9.83
N ASN A 17 -16.20 5.61 10.09
CA ASN A 17 -17.07 6.78 10.01
C ASN A 17 -17.64 7.07 11.41
N ILE A 18 -17.26 8.22 11.96
CA ILE A 18 -17.80 8.72 13.21
C ILE A 18 -18.82 9.80 12.87
N GLN A 19 -20.08 9.55 13.18
CA GLN A 19 -21.15 10.50 12.97
C GLN A 19 -21.42 11.29 14.24
N THR A 20 -21.45 12.62 14.14
CA THR A 20 -21.73 13.52 15.26
C THR A 20 -22.91 14.43 14.96
N GLU A 21 -23.72 14.72 15.98
CA GLU A 21 -24.84 15.69 15.92
C GLU A 21 -24.44 17.11 16.34
N ASN A 22 -23.23 17.29 16.70
CA ASN A 22 -22.48 18.50 17.02
C ASN A 22 -23.19 19.59 17.81
N VAL A 23 -23.34 19.40 19.10
CA VAL A 23 -23.74 20.45 20.04
C VAL A 23 -22.53 21.07 20.74
N LEU A 24 -21.40 20.36 20.83
CA LEU A 24 -20.15 20.80 21.45
C LEU A 24 -18.97 20.28 20.64
N PRO A 25 -17.78 20.93 20.66
CA PRO A 25 -16.59 20.43 20.03
C PRO A 25 -16.24 19.02 20.55
N ILE A 26 -16.19 18.05 19.64
CA ILE A 26 -15.78 16.68 19.94
C ILE A 26 -14.39 16.49 19.34
N ILE A 27 -13.45 15.99 20.14
CA ILE A 27 -12.06 15.77 19.73
C ILE A 27 -11.76 14.28 19.74
N ALA A 28 -11.35 13.71 18.62
CA ALA A 28 -10.80 12.38 18.55
C ALA A 28 -9.36 12.38 19.08
N GLN A 29 -9.09 11.57 20.11
CA GLN A 29 -7.84 11.59 20.89
C GLN A 29 -7.04 10.31 20.80
N THR A 30 -7.72 9.16 20.79
CA THR A 30 -7.07 7.85 20.77
C THR A 30 -7.90 6.89 19.92
N PHE A 31 -7.22 6.07 19.14
CA PHE A 31 -7.82 4.97 18.40
C PHE A 31 -7.19 3.67 18.87
N LYS A 32 -8.01 2.67 19.21
CA LYS A 32 -7.59 1.34 19.64
C LYS A 32 -7.89 0.34 18.53
N PHE A 33 -6.86 -0.37 18.12
CA PHE A 33 -6.93 -1.30 16.99
C PHE A 33 -6.52 -2.71 17.39
N THR A 34 -7.10 -3.67 16.70
CA THR A 34 -6.65 -5.06 16.66
C THR A 34 -6.20 -5.41 15.24
N ILE A 35 -5.25 -6.34 15.12
CA ILE A 35 -4.82 -6.93 13.86
C ILE A 35 -5.34 -8.37 13.71
N SER A 36 -6.44 -8.68 14.40
CA SER A 36 -7.12 -9.98 14.24
C SER A 36 -7.42 -10.24 12.77
N GLY A 37 -7.07 -11.44 12.27
CA GLY A 37 -7.11 -11.77 10.84
C GLY A 37 -5.79 -11.58 10.09
N THR A 38 -4.86 -10.76 10.60
CA THR A 38 -3.49 -10.67 10.07
C THR A 38 -2.71 -11.95 10.37
N THR A 39 -2.14 -12.57 9.32
CA THR A 39 -1.42 -13.86 9.45
C THR A 39 -0.15 -13.74 10.27
N ASN A 40 0.63 -12.68 10.05
CA ASN A 40 1.90 -12.46 10.73
C ASN A 40 2.08 -10.98 11.08
N PRO A 41 2.03 -10.61 12.37
CA PRO A 41 2.22 -9.23 12.81
C PRO A 41 3.54 -8.59 12.39
N ALA A 42 4.60 -9.39 12.18
CA ALA A 42 5.90 -8.89 11.76
C ALA A 42 5.93 -8.38 10.31
N ASP A 43 4.87 -8.65 9.52
CA ASP A 43 4.73 -8.11 8.17
C ASP A 43 4.34 -6.62 8.18
N LEU A 44 3.97 -6.07 9.35
CA LEU A 44 3.58 -4.68 9.55
C LEU A 44 4.69 -3.90 10.26
N THR A 45 5.12 -2.78 9.70
CA THR A 45 6.16 -1.95 10.32
C THR A 45 5.60 -0.71 11.01
N LYS A 46 4.54 -0.13 10.46
CA LYS A 46 3.93 1.10 10.98
C LYS A 46 2.44 1.13 10.70
N ALA A 47 1.69 1.71 11.62
CA ALA A 47 0.29 2.08 11.46
C ALA A 47 0.12 3.59 11.57
N SER A 48 -0.70 4.17 10.69
CA SER A 48 -0.99 5.61 10.68
C SER A 48 -2.49 5.84 10.50
N VAL A 49 -3.04 6.82 11.22
CA VAL A 49 -4.44 7.26 11.05
C VAL A 49 -4.48 8.59 10.30
N TYR A 50 -5.35 8.64 9.31
CA TYR A 50 -5.62 9.81 8.49
C TYR A 50 -7.06 10.25 8.66
N TYR A 51 -7.30 11.56 8.61
CA TYR A 51 -8.64 12.15 8.66
C TYR A 51 -8.96 12.83 7.32
N THR A 52 -10.10 12.48 6.72
CA THR A 52 -10.53 13.03 5.43
C THR A 52 -11.80 13.87 5.52
N GLY A 53 -12.25 14.17 6.75
CA GLY A 53 -13.45 14.97 6.98
C GLY A 53 -14.69 14.25 6.48
N LYS A 54 -15.45 14.92 5.62
CA LYS A 54 -16.70 14.38 5.03
C LYS A 54 -16.49 13.49 3.81
N LYS A 55 -15.24 13.28 3.38
CA LYS A 55 -14.92 12.48 2.19
C LYS A 55 -14.71 11.02 2.57
N ALA A 56 -15.55 10.14 2.01
CA ALA A 56 -15.46 8.68 2.16
C ALA A 56 -14.40 8.04 1.24
N GLU A 57 -13.33 8.77 0.93
CA GLU A 57 -12.21 8.32 0.10
C GLU A 57 -10.91 8.52 0.86
N PHE A 58 -9.98 7.55 0.73
CA PHE A 58 -8.68 7.66 1.36
C PHE A 58 -7.88 8.85 0.81
N GLY A 59 -7.25 9.57 1.73
CA GLY A 59 -6.32 10.65 1.43
C GLY A 59 -5.28 10.79 2.53
N SER A 60 -4.02 10.93 2.15
CA SER A 60 -2.88 10.96 3.07
C SER A 60 -2.42 12.37 3.47
N SER A 61 -3.17 13.42 3.12
CA SER A 61 -2.76 14.80 3.39
C SER A 61 -2.89 15.23 4.85
N ASN A 62 -3.79 14.61 5.62
CA ASN A 62 -3.99 14.92 7.04
C ASN A 62 -3.78 13.69 7.90
N LYS A 63 -2.52 13.40 8.23
CA LYS A 63 -2.14 12.37 9.19
C LYS A 63 -2.33 12.93 10.60
N ILE A 64 -3.13 12.25 11.43
CA ILE A 64 -3.43 12.67 12.80
C ILE A 64 -2.68 11.90 13.87
N GLY A 65 -2.08 10.76 13.54
CA GLY A 65 -1.26 9.99 14.44
C GLY A 65 -0.64 8.78 13.77
N GLU A 66 0.40 8.22 14.40
CA GLU A 66 1.07 6.99 13.93
C GLU A 66 1.74 6.26 15.08
N VAL A 67 2.01 4.97 14.87
CA VAL A 67 2.77 4.12 15.78
C VAL A 67 3.62 3.13 15.00
N ILE A 68 4.82 2.85 15.49
CA ILE A 68 5.68 1.79 14.96
C ILE A 68 5.22 0.45 15.53
N LEU A 69 4.99 -0.51 14.65
CA LEU A 69 4.57 -1.86 14.99
C LEU A 69 5.80 -2.79 15.07
N ASN A 70 5.97 -3.44 16.20
CA ASN A 70 7.09 -4.36 16.46
C ASN A 70 6.57 -5.80 16.67
N GLY A 71 5.65 -6.24 15.81
CA GLY A 71 5.03 -7.55 15.91
C GLY A 71 3.95 -7.64 17.00
N SER A 72 3.40 -6.51 17.47
CA SER A 72 2.31 -6.46 18.44
C SER A 72 0.98 -6.86 17.80
N SER A 73 0.11 -7.52 18.56
CA SER A 73 -1.23 -7.95 18.11
C SER A 73 -2.25 -6.82 18.17
N ASP A 74 -2.21 -6.02 19.23
CA ASP A 74 -3.09 -4.88 19.42
C ASP A 74 -2.25 -3.64 19.66
N PHE A 75 -2.75 -2.49 19.23
CA PHE A 75 -2.03 -1.23 19.38
C PHE A 75 -2.99 -0.05 19.53
N GLU A 76 -2.44 1.05 20.04
CA GLU A 76 -3.17 2.31 20.16
C GLU A 76 -2.42 3.42 19.44
N ILE A 77 -3.15 4.31 18.79
CA ILE A 77 -2.64 5.58 18.29
C ILE A 77 -3.22 6.67 19.17
N THR A 78 -2.36 7.27 19.98
CA THR A 78 -2.72 8.23 21.02
C THR A 78 -2.25 9.64 20.69
N GLY A 79 -2.72 10.64 21.45
CA GLY A 79 -2.29 12.02 21.29
C GLY A 79 -2.85 12.71 20.05
N CYS A 80 -3.87 12.14 19.43
CA CYS A 80 -4.60 12.82 18.38
C CYS A 80 -5.38 14.01 18.95
N THR A 81 -5.52 15.06 18.13
CA THR A 81 -6.25 16.30 18.52
C THR A 81 -7.20 16.72 17.42
N GLN A 82 -7.78 15.74 16.71
CA GLN A 82 -8.67 16.03 15.58
C GLN A 82 -10.06 16.41 16.05
N GLU A 83 -10.45 17.66 15.82
CA GLU A 83 -11.82 18.12 16.00
C GLU A 83 -12.74 17.54 14.94
N LEU A 84 -13.91 17.05 15.36
CA LEU A 84 -14.94 16.49 14.48
C LEU A 84 -15.93 17.56 14.07
N GLY A 85 -16.29 17.56 12.79
CA GLY A 85 -17.39 18.37 12.29
C GLY A 85 -18.74 17.68 12.43
N GLU A 86 -19.84 18.44 12.33
CA GLU A 86 -21.20 17.89 12.29
C GLU A 86 -21.37 16.90 11.13
N GLY A 87 -22.07 15.79 11.39
CA GLY A 87 -22.34 14.71 10.45
C GLY A 87 -21.21 13.72 10.36
N ASN A 88 -20.91 13.25 9.16
CA ASN A 88 -19.92 12.21 8.93
C ASN A 88 -18.48 12.73 9.06
N ASN A 89 -17.64 11.93 9.73
CA ASN A 89 -16.20 12.16 9.91
C ASN A 89 -15.46 10.86 9.58
N TYR A 90 -14.75 10.84 8.46
CA TYR A 90 -14.06 9.66 7.97
C TYR A 90 -12.61 9.63 8.41
N PHE A 91 -12.20 8.47 8.95
CA PHE A 91 -10.83 8.15 9.35
C PHE A 91 -10.38 6.90 8.62
N TRP A 92 -9.10 6.81 8.37
CA TRP A 92 -8.49 5.72 7.65
C TRP A 92 -7.27 5.22 8.38
N LEU A 93 -7.26 3.94 8.71
CA LEU A 93 -6.05 3.26 9.15
C LEU A 93 -5.30 2.78 7.92
N ALA A 94 -4.03 3.15 7.83
CA ALA A 94 -3.12 2.68 6.80
C ALA A 94 -1.88 2.05 7.42
N TYR A 95 -1.38 0.96 6.78
CA TYR A 95 -0.17 0.28 7.18
C TYR A 95 0.97 0.51 6.21
N ASP A 96 2.19 0.52 6.73
CA ASP A 96 3.41 0.29 5.98
C ASP A 96 3.79 -1.18 6.11
N ILE A 97 4.02 -1.84 4.98
CA ILE A 97 4.31 -3.27 4.91
C ILE A 97 5.82 -3.49 4.92
N ASP A 98 6.29 -4.47 5.70
CA ASP A 98 7.71 -4.85 5.72
C ASP A 98 8.13 -5.38 4.33
N PRO A 99 9.26 -4.92 3.77
CA PRO A 99 9.78 -5.48 2.51
C PRO A 99 10.07 -7.00 2.57
N ARG A 100 10.20 -7.56 3.78
CA ARG A 100 10.40 -9.00 4.00
C ARG A 100 9.11 -9.77 4.20
N ALA A 101 7.96 -9.09 4.14
CA ALA A 101 6.66 -9.71 4.32
C ALA A 101 6.46 -10.89 3.37
N VAL A 102 5.83 -11.94 3.86
CA VAL A 102 5.72 -13.22 3.16
C VAL A 102 4.50 -13.22 2.23
N ALA A 103 4.73 -13.49 0.94
CA ALA A 103 3.65 -13.62 -0.03
C ALA A 103 2.67 -14.74 0.39
N GLY A 104 1.37 -14.46 0.27
CA GLY A 104 0.28 -15.33 0.70
C GLY A 104 -0.22 -15.01 2.11
N ASN A 105 0.52 -14.27 2.93
CA ASN A 105 0.02 -13.79 4.20
C ASN A 105 -1.11 -12.77 3.99
N LYS A 106 -2.02 -12.73 4.94
CA LYS A 106 -3.15 -11.80 4.97
C LYS A 106 -2.86 -10.64 5.92
N ILE A 107 -3.34 -9.47 5.57
CA ILE A 107 -3.34 -8.26 6.39
C ILE A 107 -4.78 -7.84 6.62
N ASP A 108 -5.11 -7.64 7.89
CA ASP A 108 -6.43 -7.24 8.34
C ASP A 108 -6.33 -6.29 9.53
N ALA A 109 -7.41 -5.61 9.85
CA ALA A 109 -7.50 -4.70 10.98
C ALA A 109 -8.93 -4.49 11.45
N GLY A 110 -9.10 -4.39 12.76
CA GLY A 110 -10.33 -3.92 13.38
C GLY A 110 -10.08 -2.72 14.29
N CYS A 111 -11.11 -1.91 14.51
CA CYS A 111 -11.09 -0.85 15.51
C CYS A 111 -11.99 -1.24 16.67
N THR A 112 -11.44 -1.32 17.88
CA THR A 112 -12.18 -1.77 19.06
C THR A 112 -12.80 -0.61 19.84
N ALA A 113 -12.14 0.55 19.85
CA ALA A 113 -12.65 1.75 20.53
C ALA A 113 -11.98 3.01 19.99
N VAL A 114 -12.68 4.14 20.20
CA VAL A 114 -12.14 5.49 19.98
C VAL A 114 -12.40 6.33 21.22
N VAL A 115 -11.40 7.10 21.69
CA VAL A 115 -11.58 8.07 22.76
C VAL A 115 -11.96 9.42 22.16
N LEU A 116 -13.17 9.89 22.49
CA LEU A 116 -13.74 11.15 22.04
C LEU A 116 -13.90 12.10 23.24
N SER A 117 -13.18 13.22 23.25
CA SER A 117 -13.21 14.22 24.34
C SER A 117 -13.11 13.60 25.74
N GLY A 118 -12.18 12.62 25.92
CA GLY A 118 -11.93 11.92 27.17
C GLY A 118 -12.88 10.77 27.49
N LYS A 119 -13.87 10.49 26.65
CA LYS A 119 -14.78 9.35 26.80
C LYS A 119 -14.45 8.27 25.77
N GLU A 120 -14.31 7.03 26.26
CA GLU A 120 -14.12 5.87 25.37
C GLU A 120 -15.47 5.42 24.79
N GLU A 121 -15.53 5.34 23.47
CA GLU A 121 -16.66 4.82 22.72
C GLU A 121 -16.26 3.50 22.07
N ILE A 122 -17.02 2.44 22.37
CA ILE A 122 -16.79 1.09 21.85
C ILE A 122 -17.41 0.99 20.46
N ILE A 123 -16.66 0.44 19.53
CA ILE A 123 -17.11 0.23 18.16
C ILE A 123 -17.98 -1.05 18.10
N ALA A 124 -19.15 -0.94 17.48
CA ALA A 124 -20.10 -2.06 17.41
C ALA A 124 -19.62 -3.18 16.48
N ASP A 125 -19.03 -2.83 15.34
CA ASP A 125 -18.40 -3.77 14.42
C ASP A 125 -16.88 -3.59 14.51
N THR A 126 -16.26 -4.41 15.35
CA THR A 126 -14.84 -4.31 15.67
C THR A 126 -13.94 -4.96 14.63
N ASN A 127 -14.48 -5.77 13.73
CA ASN A 127 -13.73 -6.50 12.70
C ASN A 127 -14.59 -6.68 11.44
N PRO A 128 -14.77 -5.61 10.66
CA PRO A 128 -15.55 -5.69 9.41
C PRO A 128 -14.92 -6.69 8.45
N GLU A 129 -15.77 -7.31 7.60
CA GLU A 129 -15.30 -8.28 6.62
C GLU A 129 -14.31 -7.69 5.62
N GLY A 130 -13.31 -8.47 5.27
CA GLY A 130 -12.31 -8.17 4.24
C GLY A 130 -10.89 -8.28 4.74
N ASP A 131 -10.02 -8.68 3.84
CA ASP A 131 -8.57 -8.74 4.07
C ASP A 131 -7.81 -8.32 2.81
N ARG A 132 -6.50 -8.16 2.94
CA ARG A 132 -5.61 -7.99 1.81
C ARG A 132 -4.54 -9.06 1.83
N THR A 133 -4.28 -9.67 0.68
CA THR A 133 -3.24 -10.70 0.54
C THR A 133 -1.94 -10.06 0.05
N ILE A 134 -0.83 -10.36 0.75
CA ILE A 134 0.51 -9.91 0.35
C ILE A 134 0.96 -10.68 -0.89
N LYS A 135 1.54 -9.96 -1.84
CA LYS A 135 2.20 -10.51 -3.02
C LYS A 135 3.62 -9.99 -3.17
N ASN A 136 4.46 -10.80 -3.77
CA ASN A 136 5.79 -10.42 -4.26
C ASN A 136 5.75 -10.35 -5.79
N GLU A 137 4.92 -9.46 -6.30
CA GLU A 137 4.70 -9.25 -7.72
C GLU A 137 4.74 -7.77 -8.04
N TYR A 138 5.35 -7.39 -9.13
CA TYR A 138 5.30 -6.04 -9.67
C TYR A 138 4.78 -6.09 -11.09
N VAL A 139 3.69 -5.38 -11.33
CA VAL A 139 3.14 -5.20 -12.69
C VAL A 139 3.56 -3.82 -13.19
N SER A 140 4.23 -3.80 -14.34
CA SER A 140 4.75 -2.55 -14.89
C SER A 140 3.63 -1.59 -15.29
N THR A 141 3.85 -0.32 -14.99
CA THR A 141 3.02 0.80 -15.44
C THR A 141 3.90 1.89 -16.04
N VAL A 142 3.32 2.78 -16.84
CA VAL A 142 4.06 3.93 -17.38
C VAL A 142 4.53 4.83 -16.22
N GLY A 143 5.80 5.20 -16.25
CA GLY A 143 6.43 6.07 -15.25
C GLY A 143 7.77 5.55 -14.74
N THR A 144 8.26 6.18 -13.69
CA THR A 144 9.52 5.81 -13.03
C THR A 144 9.21 5.39 -11.60
N PHE A 145 9.62 4.19 -11.24
CA PHE A 145 9.32 3.57 -9.95
C PHE A 145 10.59 2.99 -9.31
N GLU A 146 10.59 2.93 -7.98
CA GLU A 146 11.59 2.23 -7.19
C GLU A 146 10.90 1.17 -6.35
N LYS A 147 11.48 -0.02 -6.28
CA LYS A 147 10.96 -1.12 -5.47
C LYS A 147 12.08 -1.80 -4.71
N THR A 148 11.96 -1.82 -3.38
CA THR A 148 12.87 -2.58 -2.53
C THR A 148 12.49 -4.05 -2.56
N ILE A 149 13.47 -4.91 -2.83
CA ILE A 149 13.29 -6.35 -3.04
C ILE A 149 13.94 -7.13 -1.91
N TYR A 150 13.19 -8.06 -1.34
CA TYR A 150 13.67 -9.12 -0.46
C TYR A 150 13.14 -10.47 -0.94
N GLY A 151 14.04 -11.45 -1.08
CA GLY A 151 13.64 -12.75 -1.62
C GLY A 151 13.32 -12.72 -3.11
N SER A 152 12.46 -13.62 -3.56
CA SER A 152 12.08 -13.75 -4.97
C SER A 152 10.83 -12.95 -5.28
N TRP A 153 10.87 -12.25 -6.40
CA TRP A 153 9.77 -11.45 -6.91
C TRP A 153 9.47 -11.79 -8.36
N THR A 154 8.21 -11.67 -8.75
CA THR A 154 7.81 -11.74 -10.15
C THR A 154 7.59 -10.33 -10.68
N TYR A 155 8.28 -10.00 -11.77
CA TYR A 155 8.02 -8.80 -12.55
C TYR A 155 7.23 -9.18 -13.78
N THR A 156 6.05 -8.58 -13.94
CA THR A 156 5.19 -8.82 -15.10
C THR A 156 5.03 -7.54 -15.89
N HIS A 157 5.40 -7.60 -17.16
CA HIS A 157 5.02 -6.58 -18.13
C HIS A 157 3.71 -7.03 -18.77
N THR A 158 2.62 -6.34 -18.44
CA THR A 158 1.30 -6.66 -19.02
C THR A 158 0.94 -5.58 -20.04
N PRO A 159 1.23 -5.77 -21.32
CA PRO A 159 0.58 -4.96 -22.35
C PRO A 159 -0.92 -5.28 -22.30
N LYS A 160 -1.77 -4.25 -22.31
CA LYS A 160 -3.21 -4.48 -22.49
C LYS A 160 -3.44 -5.18 -23.83
N LYS A 161 -4.12 -6.32 -23.79
CA LYS A 161 -4.54 -7.02 -24.99
C LYS A 161 -5.82 -6.37 -25.53
N TYR A 162 -5.74 -5.78 -26.72
CA TYR A 162 -6.90 -5.27 -27.45
C TYR A 162 -7.21 -6.19 -28.63
N GLY A 163 -8.36 -6.86 -28.58
CA GLY A 163 -8.77 -7.77 -29.62
C GLY A 163 -7.75 -8.89 -29.88
N SER A 164 -7.25 -9.00 -31.12
CA SER A 164 -6.21 -9.96 -31.51
C SER A 164 -4.78 -9.38 -31.41
N GLY A 165 -4.61 -8.15 -30.94
CA GLY A 165 -3.33 -7.44 -30.82
C GLY A 165 -3.03 -7.01 -29.39
N TYR A 166 -1.77 -6.62 -29.15
CA TYR A 166 -1.33 -6.00 -27.89
C TYR A 166 -1.33 -4.49 -28.08
N GLU A 167 -1.90 -3.74 -27.10
CA GLU A 167 -1.67 -2.29 -27.09
C GLU A 167 -0.19 -2.02 -26.79
N ALA A 168 0.43 -1.23 -27.66
CA ALA A 168 1.69 -0.61 -27.32
C ALA A 168 1.47 0.33 -26.11
N VAL A 169 2.14 0.06 -25.00
CA VAL A 169 2.15 1.00 -23.87
C VAL A 169 2.93 2.23 -24.36
N GLN A 170 2.20 3.33 -24.57
CA GLN A 170 2.84 4.58 -24.96
C GLN A 170 3.53 5.18 -23.72
N GLY A 171 4.85 5.28 -23.76
CA GLY A 171 5.66 5.90 -22.71
C GLY A 171 6.74 4.98 -22.16
N ASN A 172 7.66 5.59 -21.41
CA ASN A 172 8.73 4.86 -20.76
C ASN A 172 8.24 4.25 -19.45
N GLN A 173 8.58 2.98 -19.25
CA GLN A 173 8.42 2.29 -17.99
C GLN A 173 9.82 2.04 -17.43
N ILE A 174 10.14 2.70 -16.32
CA ILE A 174 11.43 2.57 -15.66
C ILE A 174 11.18 2.03 -14.26
N VAL A 175 11.74 0.89 -13.94
CA VAL A 175 11.67 0.31 -12.61
C VAL A 175 13.08 0.09 -12.09
N THR A 176 13.38 0.67 -10.93
CA THR A 176 14.63 0.43 -10.21
C THR A 176 14.35 -0.56 -9.09
N PHE A 177 14.93 -1.75 -9.17
CA PHE A 177 14.91 -2.72 -8.09
C PHE A 177 16.09 -2.50 -7.16
N ILE A 178 15.82 -2.34 -5.88
CA ILE A 178 16.82 -2.07 -4.84
C ILE A 178 16.87 -3.26 -3.90
N PRO A 179 18.02 -3.91 -3.70
CA PRO A 179 18.15 -4.96 -2.69
C PRO A 179 17.83 -4.39 -1.30
N TYR A 180 17.03 -5.10 -0.51
CA TYR A 180 16.71 -4.72 0.88
C TYR A 180 17.97 -4.64 1.75
N SER A 181 18.93 -5.53 1.55
CA SER A 181 20.17 -5.57 2.33
C SER A 181 21.34 -5.02 1.53
N GLU A 182 22.14 -4.16 2.16
CA GLU A 182 23.37 -3.65 1.58
C GLU A 182 24.32 -4.78 1.17
N GLY A 183 25.02 -4.62 0.05
CA GLY A 183 25.95 -5.59 -0.50
C GLY A 183 25.31 -6.80 -1.18
N LYS A 184 23.99 -6.86 -1.30
CA LYS A 184 23.29 -7.85 -2.11
C LYS A 184 23.10 -7.36 -3.53
N ILE A 185 23.00 -8.33 -4.45
CA ILE A 185 22.73 -8.08 -5.87
C ILE A 185 21.33 -8.57 -6.24
N ILE A 186 20.79 -8.03 -7.30
CA ILE A 186 19.56 -8.52 -7.95
C ILE A 186 19.98 -9.46 -9.07
N GLU A 187 19.47 -10.69 -9.05
CA GLU A 187 19.57 -11.64 -10.15
C GLU A 187 18.24 -11.61 -10.93
N LEU A 188 18.33 -11.54 -12.25
CA LEU A 188 17.18 -11.52 -13.13
C LEU A 188 17.11 -12.82 -13.92
N GLU A 189 16.00 -13.53 -13.78
CA GLU A 189 15.67 -14.68 -14.61
C GLU A 189 14.49 -14.31 -15.53
N TYR A 190 14.66 -14.53 -16.82
CA TYR A 190 13.64 -14.26 -17.82
C TYR A 190 12.83 -15.51 -18.11
N GLN A 191 11.51 -15.40 -17.95
CA GLN A 191 10.55 -16.40 -18.36
C GLN A 191 9.61 -15.80 -19.39
N ASP A 192 9.33 -16.49 -20.47
CA ASP A 192 8.41 -16.07 -21.53
C ASP A 192 8.69 -14.67 -22.10
N PHE A 193 9.97 -14.34 -22.27
CA PHE A 193 10.37 -13.04 -22.80
C PHE A 193 10.19 -12.99 -24.33
N ALA A 194 9.29 -12.11 -24.78
CA ALA A 194 9.10 -11.82 -26.20
C ALA A 194 9.01 -10.32 -26.43
N VAL A 195 9.93 -9.77 -27.21
CA VAL A 195 9.84 -8.43 -27.76
C VAL A 195 9.57 -8.55 -29.25
N SER A 196 8.38 -8.16 -29.71
CA SER A 196 8.07 -8.12 -31.12
C SER A 196 8.14 -6.70 -31.64
N ALA A 197 8.95 -6.46 -32.67
CA ALA A 197 8.82 -5.27 -33.48
C ALA A 197 7.50 -5.34 -34.25
N SER A 198 6.66 -4.31 -34.12
CA SER A 198 5.46 -4.25 -34.92
C SER A 198 5.84 -3.91 -36.38
N SER A 199 5.53 -4.79 -37.29
CA SER A 199 5.67 -4.54 -38.75
C SER A 199 4.48 -3.73 -39.33
N GLY A 200 3.78 -2.98 -38.48
CA GLY A 200 2.60 -2.19 -38.90
C GLY A 200 2.94 -0.76 -39.30
N TYR A 201 2.02 -0.13 -39.98
CA TYR A 201 2.09 1.21 -40.63
C TYR A 201 2.48 2.38 -39.72
N TYR A 202 2.59 2.13 -38.39
CA TYR A 202 3.08 3.04 -37.36
C TYR A 202 4.04 2.28 -36.41
N GLY A 203 5.13 1.74 -37.00
CA GLY A 203 6.11 0.98 -36.25
C GLY A 203 6.70 1.79 -35.08
N VAL A 204 6.35 1.44 -33.86
CA VAL A 204 7.04 1.89 -32.65
C VAL A 204 7.84 0.67 -32.21
N ASP A 205 9.15 0.78 -32.28
CA ASP A 205 10.04 -0.26 -31.78
C ASP A 205 9.93 -0.32 -30.25
N ALA A 206 9.51 -1.46 -29.72
CA ALA A 206 9.60 -1.72 -28.31
C ALA A 206 11.05 -2.07 -27.98
N THR A 207 11.67 -1.31 -27.10
CA THR A 207 13.03 -1.56 -26.63
C THR A 207 13.00 -1.89 -25.14
N TYR A 208 13.67 -2.99 -24.76
CA TYR A 208 13.91 -3.36 -23.38
C TYR A 208 15.38 -3.20 -23.07
N ILE A 209 15.71 -2.37 -22.10
CA ILE A 209 17.11 -2.07 -21.71
C ILE A 209 17.25 -2.28 -20.22
N ILE A 210 18.32 -2.97 -19.82
CA ILE A 210 18.71 -3.16 -18.43
C ILE A 210 19.91 -2.27 -18.13
N TYR A 211 19.87 -1.57 -17.01
CA TYR A 211 20.95 -0.74 -16.51
C TYR A 211 21.46 -1.30 -15.18
N SER A 212 22.76 -1.21 -14.95
CA SER A 212 23.39 -1.62 -13.69
C SER A 212 23.20 -0.63 -12.54
N GLY A 213 22.59 0.53 -12.80
CA GLY A 213 22.45 1.63 -11.83
C GLY A 213 21.00 2.09 -11.65
N LYS A 214 20.85 3.16 -10.89
CA LYS A 214 19.55 3.77 -10.61
C LYS A 214 18.97 4.42 -11.86
N GLY A 215 17.72 4.09 -12.17
CA GLY A 215 17.03 4.62 -13.36
C GLY A 215 17.77 4.22 -14.64
N THR A 216 18.13 5.20 -15.47
CA THR A 216 18.81 5.00 -16.76
C THR A 216 20.26 5.51 -16.72
N THR A 217 20.86 5.67 -15.54
CA THR A 217 22.18 6.31 -15.36
C THR A 217 23.35 5.32 -15.26
N GLY A 218 23.06 4.02 -15.13
CA GLY A 218 24.08 2.97 -15.06
C GLY A 218 24.58 2.52 -16.44
N GLU A 219 25.46 1.53 -16.44
CA GLU A 219 25.88 0.88 -17.68
C GLU A 219 24.74 -0.02 -18.19
N VAL A 220 24.62 -0.12 -19.51
CA VAL A 220 23.72 -1.07 -20.15
C VAL A 220 24.34 -2.47 -20.02
N LEU A 221 23.55 -3.41 -19.47
CA LEU A 221 23.95 -4.81 -19.26
C LEU A 221 23.58 -5.70 -20.44
#